data_c2c2c91952084509222bcd86af8cbb1c
#
_entry.id   c2c2c91952084509222bcd86af8cbb1c
#
_cell.length_a   1.000
_cell.length_b   1.000
_cell.length_c   1.000
_cell.angle_alpha   90.00
_cell.angle_beta   90.00
_cell.angle_gamma   90.00
#
_symmetry.space_group_name_H-M   'P 1'
#
loop_
_entity.id
_entity.type
_entity.pdbx_description
1 polymer ?
#
loop_
_entity_poly.entity_id
_entity_poly.type
_entity_poly.pdbx_seq_one_letter_code
_entity_poly.pdbx_strand_id
1 'polypeptide(L)'
;MSRQKWMVIANPKAGKNKVLEEWSQIDKALISAGIEFDAVFSKSKYHSIELSVKAVREGYRHLIAVGGDGTIHEVVNGIFFQKEVPPHEITLGVIPAGSGNDWVRMYNIPADYTTCAQIIASGHTKRQDICRVDVFESMVPQTRYLMNGCGIGLDAAICRECNSMKERG
;
A
#
# COMPACT_ATOMS: atom_id res chain seq x y z
N MET A 1 17.92 -3.98 -21.50
CA MET A 1 17.12 -4.46 -20.35
C MET A 1 15.74 -3.88 -20.49
N SER A 2 14.70 -4.70 -20.61
CA SER A 2 13.30 -4.24 -20.64
C SER A 2 13.04 -3.49 -19.33
N ARG A 3 12.62 -2.21 -19.38
CA ARG A 3 12.17 -1.47 -18.20
C ARG A 3 10.99 -2.22 -17.60
N GLN A 4 11.10 -2.64 -16.35
CA GLN A 4 10.03 -3.33 -15.65
C GLN A 4 8.89 -2.34 -15.40
N LYS A 5 7.70 -2.64 -15.92
CA LYS A 5 6.52 -1.79 -15.76
C LYS A 5 5.92 -1.97 -14.37
N TRP A 6 5.54 -0.88 -13.75
CA TRP A 6 4.95 -0.84 -12.42
C TRP A 6 3.42 -0.76 -12.49
N MET A 7 2.74 -1.33 -11.50
CA MET A 7 1.32 -1.08 -11.27
C MET A 7 1.18 -0.16 -10.06
N VAL A 8 0.63 1.02 -10.27
CA VAL A 8 0.31 1.98 -9.20
C VAL A 8 -1.10 1.73 -8.71
N ILE A 9 -1.24 1.43 -7.42
CA ILE A 9 -2.53 1.22 -6.74
C ILE A 9 -2.73 2.40 -5.79
N ALA A 10 -3.63 3.31 -6.17
CA ALA A 10 -3.86 4.54 -5.45
C ALA A 10 -5.21 4.53 -4.71
N ASN A 11 -5.21 5.01 -3.47
CA ASN A 11 -6.43 5.27 -2.72
C ASN A 11 -6.80 6.76 -2.84
N PRO A 12 -7.79 7.13 -3.65
CA PRO A 12 -8.12 8.55 -3.91
C PRO A 12 -8.56 9.29 -2.65
N LYS A 13 -9.14 8.56 -1.66
CA LYS A 13 -9.63 9.14 -0.41
C LYS A 13 -8.55 9.30 0.67
N ALA A 14 -7.34 8.80 0.46
CA ALA A 14 -6.26 8.91 1.43
C ALA A 14 -5.91 10.38 1.69
N GLY A 15 -5.57 10.70 2.94
CA GLY A 15 -5.22 12.07 3.34
C GLY A 15 -6.35 13.09 3.19
N LYS A 16 -7.63 12.69 3.37
CA LYS A 16 -8.80 13.54 3.13
C LYS A 16 -8.93 13.98 1.66
N ASN A 17 -8.86 13.03 0.73
CA ASN A 17 -8.88 13.19 -0.73
C ASN A 17 -7.59 13.78 -1.34
N LYS A 18 -6.53 13.94 -0.55
CA LYS A 18 -5.24 14.49 -1.02
C LYS A 18 -4.69 13.76 -2.25
N VAL A 19 -4.79 12.42 -2.29
CA VAL A 19 -4.32 11.63 -3.44
C VAL A 19 -5.07 12.02 -4.72
N LEU A 20 -6.38 12.23 -4.65
CA LEU A 20 -7.18 12.64 -5.81
C LEU A 20 -6.81 14.05 -6.27
N GLU A 21 -6.71 14.98 -5.34
CA GLU A 21 -6.41 16.40 -5.60
C GLU A 21 -4.99 16.60 -6.15
N GLU A 22 -4.03 15.85 -5.62
CA GLU A 22 -2.61 15.97 -5.98
C GLU A 22 -2.15 14.89 -6.98
N TRP A 23 -3.07 14.11 -7.56
CA TRP A 23 -2.71 13.04 -8.50
C TRP A 23 -1.80 13.51 -9.63
N SER A 24 -2.06 14.68 -10.21
CA SER A 24 -1.23 15.21 -11.29
C SER A 24 0.23 15.47 -10.88
N GLN A 25 0.48 15.74 -9.60
CA GLN A 25 1.84 15.93 -9.07
C GLN A 25 2.52 14.57 -8.89
N ILE A 26 1.79 13.56 -8.38
CA ILE A 26 2.28 12.19 -8.22
C ILE A 26 2.62 11.59 -9.59
N ASP A 27 1.73 11.72 -10.55
CA ASP A 27 1.90 11.27 -11.93
C ASP A 27 3.15 11.87 -12.58
N LYS A 28 3.29 13.20 -12.51
CA LYS A 28 4.47 13.93 -13.00
C LYS A 28 5.76 13.47 -12.31
N ALA A 29 5.74 13.25 -11.00
CA ALA A 29 6.90 12.79 -10.26
C ALA A 29 7.36 11.40 -10.73
N LEU A 30 6.44 10.45 -10.93
CA LEU A 30 6.73 9.12 -11.43
C LEU A 30 7.29 9.16 -12.86
N ILE A 31 6.66 9.94 -13.76
CA ILE A 31 7.12 10.12 -15.14
C ILE A 31 8.52 10.75 -15.15
N SER A 32 8.74 11.80 -14.38
CA SER A 32 10.03 12.50 -14.31
C SER A 32 11.15 11.62 -13.76
N ALA A 33 10.83 10.68 -12.88
CA ALA A 33 11.77 9.68 -12.39
C ALA A 33 12.03 8.54 -13.40
N GLY A 34 11.37 8.56 -14.56
CA GLY A 34 11.53 7.55 -15.59
C GLY A 34 10.86 6.20 -15.29
N ILE A 35 9.88 6.20 -14.39
CA ILE A 35 9.09 5.01 -14.04
C ILE A 35 8.01 4.83 -15.10
N GLU A 36 8.00 3.66 -15.74
CA GLU A 36 6.91 3.25 -16.62
C GLU A 36 5.86 2.54 -15.79
N PHE A 37 4.60 2.98 -15.85
CA PHE A 37 3.54 2.43 -15.00
C PHE A 37 2.15 2.49 -15.65
N ASP A 38 1.27 1.63 -15.14
CA ASP A 38 -0.19 1.78 -15.22
C ASP A 38 -0.72 2.16 -13.84
N ALA A 39 -1.85 2.86 -13.79
CA ALA A 39 -2.45 3.29 -12.53
C ALA A 39 -3.90 2.83 -12.41
N VAL A 40 -4.26 2.37 -11.21
CA VAL A 40 -5.63 2.00 -10.84
C VAL A 40 -6.00 2.61 -9.50
N PHE A 41 -7.28 2.97 -9.35
CA PHE A 41 -7.80 3.61 -8.15
C PHE A 41 -8.71 2.67 -7.37
N SER A 42 -8.51 2.58 -6.06
CA SER A 42 -9.42 1.85 -5.20
C SER A 42 -10.75 2.60 -5.06
N LYS A 43 -11.84 1.86 -4.99
CA LYS A 43 -13.22 2.42 -4.91
C LYS A 43 -13.81 2.31 -3.50
N SER A 44 -13.34 1.34 -2.73
CA SER A 44 -13.87 1.01 -1.40
C SER A 44 -12.78 0.40 -0.52
N LYS A 45 -13.09 0.22 0.75
CA LYS A 45 -12.27 -0.52 1.70
C LYS A 45 -12.00 -1.94 1.18
N TYR A 46 -10.79 -2.42 1.33
CA TYR A 46 -10.28 -3.71 0.85
C TYR A 46 -10.15 -3.88 -0.67
N HIS A 47 -10.57 -2.90 -1.48
CA HIS A 47 -10.45 -3.01 -2.94
C HIS A 47 -8.98 -3.03 -3.41
N SER A 48 -8.05 -2.39 -2.68
CA SER A 48 -6.62 -2.46 -3.01
C SER A 48 -6.05 -3.87 -2.87
N ILE A 49 -6.66 -4.75 -2.06
CA ILE A 49 -6.31 -6.18 -2.00
C ILE A 49 -6.59 -6.84 -3.36
N GLU A 50 -7.82 -6.66 -3.85
CA GLU A 50 -8.27 -7.25 -5.13
C GLU A 50 -7.45 -6.72 -6.31
N LEU A 51 -7.17 -5.41 -6.32
CA LEU A 51 -6.35 -4.76 -7.35
C LEU A 51 -4.92 -5.32 -7.34
N SER A 52 -4.33 -5.57 -6.17
CA SER A 52 -2.99 -6.16 -6.05
C SER A 52 -2.95 -7.59 -6.57
N VAL A 53 -3.93 -8.42 -6.17
CA VAL A 53 -4.06 -9.80 -6.67
C VAL A 53 -4.20 -9.81 -8.20
N LYS A 54 -5.05 -8.94 -8.73
CA LYS A 54 -5.27 -8.80 -10.17
C LYS A 54 -3.99 -8.38 -10.89
N ALA A 55 -3.29 -7.37 -10.39
CA ALA A 55 -2.05 -6.87 -10.97
C ALA A 55 -0.99 -7.99 -11.08
N VAL A 56 -0.80 -8.78 -10.00
CA VAL A 56 0.16 -9.89 -10.02
C VAL A 56 -0.25 -10.96 -11.02
N ARG A 57 -1.54 -11.27 -11.13
CA ARG A 57 -2.10 -12.21 -12.12
C ARG A 57 -1.87 -11.72 -13.55
N GLU A 58 -1.94 -10.40 -13.80
CA GLU A 58 -1.65 -9.77 -15.08
C GLU A 58 -0.16 -9.68 -15.40
N GLY A 59 0.71 -10.19 -14.52
CA GLY A 59 2.14 -10.29 -14.75
C GLY A 59 2.98 -9.21 -14.09
N TYR A 60 2.39 -8.23 -13.39
CA TYR A 60 3.15 -7.23 -12.67
C TYR A 60 3.91 -7.86 -11.49
N ARG A 61 5.16 -7.43 -11.33
CA ARG A 61 6.03 -7.83 -10.20
C ARG A 61 6.50 -6.62 -9.39
N HIS A 62 6.14 -5.42 -9.86
CA HIS A 62 6.48 -4.14 -9.25
C HIS A 62 5.18 -3.39 -9.00
N LEU A 63 4.86 -3.15 -7.74
CA LEU A 63 3.66 -2.44 -7.30
C LEU A 63 4.06 -1.16 -6.58
N ILE A 64 3.30 -0.08 -6.77
CA ILE A 64 3.44 1.15 -5.99
C ILE A 64 2.11 1.40 -5.26
N ALA A 65 2.16 1.43 -3.93
CA ALA A 65 1.02 1.84 -3.12
C ALA A 65 1.03 3.36 -2.92
N VAL A 66 -0.04 4.03 -3.32
CA VAL A 66 -0.21 5.48 -3.10
C VAL A 66 -1.32 5.71 -2.08
N GLY A 67 -0.97 6.14 -0.88
CA GLY A 67 -1.91 6.31 0.22
C GLY A 67 -1.27 6.31 1.60
N GLY A 68 -2.05 6.07 2.64
CA GLY A 68 -1.57 5.89 4.01
C GLY A 68 -1.32 4.43 4.38
N ASP A 69 -1.03 4.17 5.68
CA ASP A 69 -0.74 2.83 6.21
C ASP A 69 -1.82 1.80 5.86
N GLY A 70 -3.09 2.19 5.86
CA GLY A 70 -4.20 1.32 5.47
C GLY A 70 -4.13 0.86 4.00
N THR A 71 -3.75 1.75 3.09
CA THR A 71 -3.58 1.39 1.68
C THR A 71 -2.41 0.44 1.49
N ILE A 72 -1.29 0.73 2.14
CA ILE A 72 -0.10 -0.14 2.11
C ILE A 72 -0.45 -1.52 2.68
N HIS A 73 -1.16 -1.56 3.81
CA HIS A 73 -1.64 -2.80 4.43
C HIS A 73 -2.50 -3.63 3.46
N GLU A 74 -3.43 -3.01 2.77
CA GLU A 74 -4.27 -3.69 1.78
C GLU A 74 -3.44 -4.25 0.62
N VAL A 75 -2.50 -3.46 0.06
CA VAL A 75 -1.63 -3.91 -1.04
C VAL A 75 -0.76 -5.09 -0.59
N VAL A 76 -0.17 -5.04 0.60
CA VAL A 76 0.60 -6.14 1.19
C VAL A 76 -0.26 -7.40 1.34
N ASN A 77 -1.48 -7.27 1.84
CA ASN A 77 -2.39 -8.42 1.93
C ASN A 77 -2.69 -9.03 0.56
N GLY A 78 -2.88 -8.20 -0.48
CA GLY A 78 -3.06 -8.68 -1.85
C GLY A 78 -1.83 -9.43 -2.37
N ILE A 79 -0.62 -8.95 -2.09
CA ILE A 79 0.65 -9.62 -2.42
C ILE A 79 0.74 -11.00 -1.77
N PHE A 80 0.26 -11.16 -0.54
CA PHE A 80 0.31 -12.45 0.16
C PHE A 80 -0.90 -13.35 -0.13
N PHE A 81 -2.03 -12.83 -0.59
CA PHE A 81 -3.20 -13.63 -0.96
C PHE A 81 -3.14 -14.17 -2.38
N GLN A 82 -2.41 -13.54 -3.29
CA GLN A 82 -2.22 -14.05 -4.64
C GLN A 82 -1.48 -15.40 -4.61
N LYS A 83 -1.65 -16.23 -5.64
CA LYS A 83 -1.10 -17.57 -5.74
C LYS A 83 -0.21 -17.77 -6.98
N GLU A 84 0.07 -16.71 -7.71
CA GLU A 84 0.80 -16.78 -8.98
C GLU A 84 2.31 -16.93 -8.77
N VAL A 85 2.86 -16.19 -7.79
CA VAL A 85 4.30 -16.19 -7.49
C VAL A 85 4.55 -16.05 -5.99
N PRO A 86 5.74 -16.48 -5.50
CA PRO A 86 6.15 -16.21 -4.12
C PRO A 86 6.16 -14.70 -3.82
N PRO A 87 5.65 -14.26 -2.65
CA PRO A 87 5.59 -12.82 -2.32
C PRO A 87 6.93 -12.09 -2.41
N HIS A 88 8.05 -12.78 -2.16
CA HIS A 88 9.39 -12.19 -2.22
C HIS A 88 9.87 -11.84 -3.64
N GLU A 89 9.16 -12.27 -4.68
CA GLU A 89 9.41 -11.88 -6.06
C GLU A 89 8.72 -10.57 -6.43
N ILE A 90 7.89 -10.02 -5.52
CA ILE A 90 7.16 -8.78 -5.74
C ILE A 90 7.86 -7.66 -5.02
N THR A 91 8.17 -6.59 -5.74
CA THR A 91 8.72 -5.36 -5.17
C THR A 91 7.60 -4.37 -4.91
N LEU A 92 7.57 -3.80 -3.71
CA LEU A 92 6.61 -2.77 -3.32
C LEU A 92 7.33 -1.42 -3.14
N GLY A 93 6.93 -0.44 -3.93
CA GLY A 93 7.22 0.98 -3.70
C GLY A 93 6.07 1.65 -2.96
N VAL A 94 6.35 2.76 -2.27
CA VAL A 94 5.33 3.49 -1.52
C VAL A 94 5.45 4.98 -1.77
N ILE A 95 4.32 5.64 -2.03
CA ILE A 95 4.17 7.10 -2.03
C ILE A 95 3.19 7.45 -0.90
N PRO A 96 3.68 8.01 0.22
CA PRO A 96 2.86 8.29 1.38
C PRO A 96 1.95 9.49 1.16
N ALA A 97 0.66 9.30 1.36
CA ALA A 97 -0.34 10.37 1.27
C ALA A 97 -1.41 10.25 2.39
N GLY A 98 -1.08 9.58 3.47
CA GLY A 98 -1.93 9.42 4.66
C GLY A 98 -1.61 10.43 5.74
N SER A 99 -2.37 10.38 6.85
CA SER A 99 -2.16 11.26 8.02
C SER A 99 -1.09 10.73 8.98
N GLY A 100 -0.99 9.41 9.16
CA GLY A 100 -0.03 8.75 10.06
C GLY A 100 1.30 8.49 9.36
N ASN A 101 1.25 7.63 8.37
CA ASN A 101 2.39 7.17 7.58
C ASN A 101 3.51 6.58 8.45
N ASP A 102 3.13 5.78 9.46
CA ASP A 102 4.08 5.28 10.46
C ASP A 102 5.10 4.34 9.85
N TRP A 103 4.68 3.50 8.91
CA TRP A 103 5.57 2.58 8.23
C TRP A 103 6.68 3.32 7.45
N VAL A 104 6.34 4.35 6.68
CA VAL A 104 7.32 5.09 5.88
C VAL A 104 8.32 5.86 6.75
N ARG A 105 7.88 6.29 7.94
CA ARG A 105 8.78 6.93 8.92
C ARG A 105 9.87 6.00 9.41
N MET A 106 9.59 4.71 9.59
CA MET A 106 10.59 3.70 9.97
C MET A 106 11.73 3.59 8.95
N TYR A 107 11.44 3.88 7.68
CA TYR A 107 12.41 3.82 6.59
C TYR A 107 12.93 5.19 6.16
N ASN A 108 12.59 6.25 6.90
CA ASN A 108 12.93 7.64 6.55
C ASN A 108 12.51 8.01 5.12
N ILE A 109 11.39 7.46 4.63
CA ILE A 109 10.83 7.82 3.32
C ILE A 109 10.14 9.18 3.48
N PRO A 110 10.53 10.20 2.70
CA PRO A 110 9.98 11.55 2.83
C PRO A 110 8.54 11.62 2.33
N ALA A 111 7.85 12.72 2.64
CA ALA A 111 6.50 12.97 2.13
C ALA A 111 6.49 13.64 0.73
N ASP A 112 7.65 14.05 0.22
CA ASP A 112 7.80 14.67 -1.08
C ASP A 112 7.71 13.64 -2.20
N TYR A 113 6.80 13.83 -3.14
CA TYR A 113 6.50 12.88 -4.21
C TYR A 113 7.68 12.69 -5.17
N THR A 114 8.41 13.75 -5.45
CA THR A 114 9.58 13.70 -6.36
C THR A 114 10.67 12.83 -5.76
N THR A 115 10.99 13.05 -4.49
CA THR A 115 11.99 12.24 -3.77
C THR A 115 11.54 10.79 -3.62
N CYS A 116 10.25 10.54 -3.32
CA CYS A 116 9.71 9.18 -3.29
C CYS A 116 9.87 8.45 -4.64
N ALA A 117 9.52 9.13 -5.73
CA ALA A 117 9.67 8.57 -7.08
C ALA A 117 11.14 8.29 -7.42
N GLN A 118 12.07 9.16 -7.03
CA GLN A 118 13.51 8.94 -7.21
C GLN A 118 14.01 7.74 -6.39
N ILE A 119 13.56 7.57 -5.15
CA ILE A 119 13.88 6.40 -4.32
C ILE A 119 13.39 5.12 -5.00
N ILE A 120 12.17 5.09 -5.50
CA ILE A 120 11.62 3.94 -6.23
C ILE A 120 12.44 3.67 -7.50
N ALA A 121 12.74 4.70 -8.28
CA ALA A 121 13.50 4.59 -9.52
C ALA A 121 14.96 4.15 -9.29
N SER A 122 15.54 4.41 -8.11
CA SER A 122 16.90 3.98 -7.78
C SER A 122 17.06 2.45 -7.72
N GLY A 123 15.95 1.72 -7.58
CA GLY A 123 15.93 0.26 -7.51
C GLY A 123 16.55 -0.35 -6.25
N HIS A 124 16.91 0.46 -5.25
CA HIS A 124 17.36 -0.06 -3.97
C HIS A 124 16.20 -0.71 -3.22
N THR A 125 16.34 -1.97 -2.88
CA THR A 125 15.31 -2.73 -2.19
C THR A 125 15.82 -3.28 -0.85
N LYS A 126 14.88 -3.45 0.08
CA LYS A 126 15.12 -4.12 1.36
C LYS A 126 14.05 -5.19 1.55
N ARG A 127 14.46 -6.36 2.04
CA ARG A 127 13.51 -7.38 2.47
C ARG A 127 12.95 -7.02 3.84
N GLN A 128 11.65 -7.24 4.00
CA GLN A 128 10.95 -7.07 5.27
C GLN A 128 10.14 -8.32 5.55
N ASP A 129 10.27 -8.82 6.78
CA ASP A 129 9.42 -9.90 7.27
C ASP A 129 7.99 -9.39 7.49
N ILE A 130 7.02 -10.22 7.15
CA ILE A 130 5.61 -9.95 7.30
C ILE A 130 5.01 -10.97 8.26
N CYS A 131 4.34 -10.49 9.30
CA CYS A 131 3.66 -11.35 10.26
C CYS A 131 2.31 -11.81 9.71
N ARG A 132 2.05 -13.13 9.77
CA ARG A 132 0.71 -13.68 9.52
C ARG A 132 -0.04 -13.78 10.83
N VAL A 133 -1.28 -13.30 10.83
CA VAL A 133 -2.20 -13.41 11.96
C VAL A 133 -3.49 -14.08 11.48
N ASP A 134 -3.87 -15.15 12.16
CA ASP A 134 -5.16 -15.81 11.97
C ASP A 134 -6.06 -15.46 13.16
N VAL A 135 -7.15 -14.75 12.86
CA VAL A 135 -8.17 -14.39 13.84
C VAL A 135 -9.36 -15.33 13.65
N PHE A 136 -9.80 -15.95 14.72
CA PHE A 136 -10.94 -16.87 14.66
C PHE A 136 -12.21 -16.13 15.09
N GLU A 137 -13.09 -15.90 14.13
CA GLU A 137 -14.44 -15.42 14.37
C GLU A 137 -15.41 -16.56 14.04
N SER A 138 -16.16 -17.01 15.07
CA SER A 138 -17.11 -18.13 14.92
C SER A 138 -16.50 -19.40 14.27
N MET A 139 -15.29 -19.77 14.70
CA MET A 139 -14.51 -20.93 14.22
C MET A 139 -13.99 -20.82 12.77
N VAL A 140 -14.23 -19.74 12.07
CA VAL A 140 -13.69 -19.50 10.72
C VAL A 140 -12.46 -18.60 10.83
N PRO A 141 -11.26 -19.04 10.41
CA PRO A 141 -10.07 -18.23 10.47
C PRO A 141 -10.13 -17.13 9.42
N GLN A 142 -9.90 -15.90 9.85
CA GLN A 142 -9.64 -14.78 8.98
C GLN A 142 -8.14 -14.45 9.02
N THR A 143 -7.44 -14.75 7.95
CA THR A 143 -6.02 -14.44 7.84
C THR A 143 -5.81 -12.97 7.49
N ARG A 144 -4.80 -12.34 8.12
CA ARG A 144 -4.27 -11.02 7.77
C ARG A 144 -2.75 -11.06 7.79
N TYR A 145 -2.16 -10.25 6.93
CA TYR A 145 -0.71 -10.06 6.86
C TYR A 145 -0.35 -8.65 7.33
N LEU A 146 0.50 -8.59 8.34
CA LEU A 146 0.85 -7.36 9.05
C LEU A 146 2.27 -6.95 8.72
N MET A 147 2.45 -5.75 8.23
CA MET A 147 3.76 -5.17 7.93
C MET A 147 4.24 -4.20 9.01
N ASN A 148 3.35 -3.79 9.90
CA ASN A 148 3.64 -2.84 10.97
C ASN A 148 3.30 -3.47 12.31
N GLY A 149 2.17 -3.14 12.91
CA GLY A 149 1.73 -3.66 14.20
C GLY A 149 0.25 -4.02 14.22
N CYS A 150 -0.16 -4.77 15.23
CA CYS A 150 -1.57 -4.97 15.56
C CYS A 150 -1.76 -4.71 17.07
N GLY A 151 -2.90 -4.11 17.40
CA GLY A 151 -3.32 -3.89 18.78
C GLY A 151 -4.37 -4.90 19.22
N ILE A 152 -4.27 -5.35 20.47
CA ILE A 152 -5.24 -6.26 21.12
C ILE A 152 -5.76 -5.58 22.37
N GLY A 153 -7.04 -5.80 22.71
CA GLY A 153 -7.63 -5.25 23.91
C GLY A 153 -7.83 -3.73 23.82
N LEU A 154 -7.16 -2.95 24.67
CA LEU A 154 -7.32 -1.50 24.75
C LEU A 154 -6.98 -0.80 23.43
N ASP A 155 -5.87 -1.19 22.77
CA ASP A 155 -5.47 -0.61 21.49
C ASP A 155 -6.53 -0.83 20.41
N ALA A 156 -7.12 -2.03 20.37
CA ALA A 156 -8.21 -2.34 19.45
C ALA A 156 -9.47 -1.52 19.75
N ALA A 157 -9.78 -1.25 21.01
CA ALA A 157 -10.90 -0.39 21.42
C ALA A 157 -10.68 1.06 20.99
N ILE A 158 -9.48 1.60 21.21
CA ILE A 158 -9.11 2.95 20.78
C ILE A 158 -9.20 3.07 19.26
N CYS A 159 -8.66 2.12 18.50
CA CYS A 159 -8.73 2.11 17.05
C CYS A 159 -10.18 2.07 16.54
N ARG A 160 -11.06 1.31 17.20
CA ARG A 160 -12.49 1.24 16.87
C ARG A 160 -13.15 2.61 17.03
N GLU A 161 -12.91 3.28 18.16
CA GLU A 161 -13.46 4.61 18.42
C GLU A 161 -12.94 5.65 17.44
N CYS A 162 -11.64 5.67 17.15
CA CYS A 162 -11.05 6.54 16.15
C CYS A 162 -11.65 6.34 14.74
N ASN A 163 -11.93 5.10 14.35
CA ASN A 163 -12.55 4.81 13.06
C ASN A 163 -14.00 5.29 13.03
N SER A 164 -14.77 5.07 14.12
CA SER A 164 -16.13 5.59 14.27
C SER A 164 -16.18 7.11 14.15
N MET A 165 -15.24 7.82 14.76
CA MET A 165 -15.15 9.29 14.64
C MET A 165 -14.84 9.74 13.22
N LYS A 166 -13.98 9.03 12.49
CA LYS A 166 -13.67 9.34 11.07
C LYS A 166 -14.85 9.11 10.13
N GLU A 167 -15.75 8.20 10.48
CA GLU A 167 -16.96 7.93 9.69
C GLU A 167 -18.07 8.97 9.95
N ARG A 168 -18.03 9.65 11.08
CA ARG A 168 -19.03 10.66 11.50
C ARG A 168 -18.66 12.10 11.09
N GLY A 169 -17.41 12.38 10.77
CA GLY A 169 -16.88 13.70 10.43
C GLY A 169 -16.39 13.81 9.02
#